data_3c2987472719acbce917f4026bd4ec27
#
_entry.id   3c2987472719acbce917f4026bd4ec27
#
_cell.length_a   1.000
_cell.length_b   1.000
_cell.length_c   1.000
_cell.angle_alpha   90.00
_cell.angle_beta   90.00
_cell.angle_gamma   90.00
#
_symmetry.space_group_name_H-M   'P 1'
#
loop_
_entity.id
_entity.type
_entity.pdbx_description
1 polymer ?
#
loop_
_entity_poly.entity_id
_entity_poly.type
_entity_poly.pdbx_seq_one_letter_code
_entity_poly.pdbx_strand_id
1 'polypeptide(L)'
;LSFNKSISLDNPLTLEPSTILIVKVKNFVGDEELFDFGKIINSFKDGNAVSIIWSIDKPLTSTLRTIQLRSYVFKKLKSRPGISKNNDETVVFVDDKFKFSKLDLQRNDALADGVFLSRDLVNLPANILNTEKFEKELKKFKQIGVKVRVLNEKDIKAIGMNLLFAVGKGSSNPSKVLVLEWKGGKSGTQPTALIGKGVVFDSGGLSLKSSSGMVDMAMDMAGAAVVAGVIKSVAQSNLKVNLVGLIGLVENMPGPNSIRPGDVIKSLKGDLVQVNNTDAEGRLLLGDLLWYAQKKFKPKRIFDLATLTGAIIIALGKEYAGVFSNNDEFCDEFLSVCDQSNEKAWRLPLDKKFADSLSSKITDITNVGGSQGSSIVAAMFLNNFVKKETPWIHLDIAGVAKNTETIFSKN
;
A
#
# COMPACT_ATOMS: atom_id res chain seq x y z
N LEU A 1 16.91 9.22 -27.47
CA LEU A 1 18.14 8.93 -26.70
C LEU A 1 19.18 8.31 -27.62
N SER A 2 20.21 9.07 -28.02
CA SER A 2 21.37 8.49 -28.70
C SER A 2 22.31 7.92 -27.63
N PHE A 3 22.20 6.64 -27.38
CA PHE A 3 23.18 5.91 -26.56
C PHE A 3 24.50 5.85 -27.32
N ASN A 4 25.50 6.55 -26.87
CA ASN A 4 26.84 6.43 -27.38
C ASN A 4 27.51 5.18 -26.81
N LYS A 5 27.49 4.09 -27.60
CA LYS A 5 28.24 2.84 -27.49
C LYS A 5 28.49 2.30 -26.07
N SER A 6 27.84 1.18 -25.76
CA SER A 6 28.31 0.25 -24.72
C SER A 6 29.68 -0.30 -25.14
N ILE A 7 30.69 -0.10 -24.32
CA ILE A 7 31.98 -0.75 -24.47
C ILE A 7 32.00 -1.91 -23.48
N SER A 8 31.95 -3.13 -23.97
CA SER A 8 32.28 -4.31 -23.18
C SER A 8 33.80 -4.37 -23.08
N LEU A 9 34.34 -4.24 -21.88
CA LEU A 9 35.75 -4.49 -21.60
C LEU A 9 35.85 -5.86 -20.93
N ASP A 10 36.48 -6.80 -21.62
CA ASP A 10 36.90 -8.04 -20.98
C ASP A 10 37.94 -7.71 -19.90
N ASN A 11 37.67 -8.11 -18.68
CA ASN A 11 38.51 -7.79 -17.55
C ASN A 11 39.76 -8.70 -17.56
N PRO A 12 41.00 -8.16 -17.69
CA PRO A 12 42.23 -8.96 -17.65
C PRO A 12 42.66 -9.38 -16.24
N LEU A 13 41.93 -9.00 -15.19
CA LEU A 13 42.22 -9.37 -13.82
C LEU A 13 41.12 -10.27 -13.26
N THR A 14 41.48 -11.45 -12.85
CA THR A 14 40.74 -12.60 -12.33
C THR A 14 39.77 -12.36 -11.18
N LEU A 15 39.00 -11.29 -11.20
CA LEU A 15 37.95 -11.01 -10.24
C LEU A 15 36.60 -10.95 -11.00
N GLU A 16 35.73 -11.92 -10.77
CA GLU A 16 34.34 -11.82 -11.20
C GLU A 16 33.69 -10.58 -10.56
N PRO A 17 32.92 -9.82 -11.35
CA PRO A 17 32.10 -10.17 -12.49
C PRO A 17 32.76 -9.94 -13.84
N SER A 18 32.39 -10.79 -14.78
CA SER A 18 32.95 -10.83 -16.13
C SER A 18 32.54 -9.67 -17.05
N THR A 19 31.69 -8.77 -16.62
CA THR A 19 31.20 -7.67 -17.47
C THR A 19 31.12 -6.36 -16.72
N ILE A 20 31.84 -5.35 -17.19
CA ILE A 20 31.74 -3.95 -16.69
C ILE A 20 30.98 -3.16 -17.76
N LEU A 21 29.79 -2.67 -17.42
CA LEU A 21 29.03 -1.78 -18.27
C LEU A 21 29.30 -0.31 -17.85
N ILE A 22 29.97 0.42 -18.73
CA ILE A 22 30.17 1.87 -18.53
C ILE A 22 29.12 2.61 -19.36
N VAL A 23 28.16 3.23 -18.70
CA VAL A 23 27.16 4.06 -19.36
C VAL A 23 27.47 5.52 -19.06
N LYS A 24 27.92 6.27 -20.09
CA LYS A 24 28.11 7.70 -19.99
C LYS A 24 26.83 8.39 -20.47
N VAL A 25 26.12 9.04 -19.58
CA VAL A 25 24.89 9.75 -19.91
C VAL A 25 25.16 11.25 -19.89
N LYS A 26 24.90 11.91 -21.01
CA LYS A 26 25.23 13.33 -21.23
C LYS A 26 24.12 14.24 -20.80
N ASN A 27 23.23 14.20 -20.18
CA ASN A 27 22.13 15.04 -19.66
C ASN A 27 20.89 14.16 -19.36
N PHE A 28 20.56 13.97 -18.10
CA PHE A 28 19.26 13.46 -17.72
C PHE A 28 18.30 14.63 -17.53
N VAL A 29 17.16 14.60 -18.20
CA VAL A 29 16.16 15.65 -18.14
C VAL A 29 14.96 15.26 -17.27
N GLY A 30 14.79 13.99 -16.87
CA GLY A 30 13.65 13.56 -16.09
C GLY A 30 13.75 12.14 -15.50
N ASP A 31 12.75 11.77 -14.68
CA ASP A 31 12.69 10.47 -14.01
C ASP A 31 12.35 9.30 -14.97
N GLU A 32 11.76 9.58 -16.13
CA GLU A 32 11.53 8.57 -17.18
C GLU A 32 12.85 8.02 -17.74
N GLU A 33 13.87 8.84 -17.83
CA GLU A 33 15.20 8.43 -18.31
C GLU A 33 15.95 7.61 -17.27
N LEU A 34 15.77 7.91 -15.97
CA LEU A 34 16.23 7.05 -14.87
C LEU A 34 15.48 5.69 -14.86
N PHE A 35 14.26 5.69 -15.33
CA PHE A 35 13.46 4.50 -15.51
C PHE A 35 14.04 3.54 -16.55
N ASP A 36 14.38 4.03 -17.72
CA ASP A 36 14.95 3.22 -18.80
C ASP A 36 16.34 2.70 -18.43
N PHE A 37 17.09 3.46 -17.63
CA PHE A 37 18.36 3.02 -17.10
C PHE A 37 18.22 1.84 -16.12
N GLY A 38 17.21 1.84 -15.25
CA GLY A 38 16.88 0.71 -14.39
C GLY A 38 16.50 -0.56 -15.17
N LYS A 39 15.82 -0.42 -16.33
CA LYS A 39 15.53 -1.54 -17.23
C LYS A 39 16.80 -2.10 -17.87
N ILE A 40 17.72 -1.26 -18.27
CA ILE A 40 19.02 -1.67 -18.84
C ILE A 40 19.81 -2.45 -17.79
N ILE A 41 19.88 -1.96 -16.54
CA ILE A 41 20.56 -2.68 -15.45
C ILE A 41 19.92 -4.05 -15.22
N ASN A 42 18.58 -4.15 -15.22
CA ASN A 42 17.90 -5.41 -15.05
C ASN A 42 18.13 -6.41 -16.23
N SER A 43 18.35 -5.91 -17.45
CA SER A 43 18.66 -6.78 -18.60
C SER A 43 20.04 -7.44 -18.53
N PHE A 44 20.96 -6.90 -17.71
CA PHE A 44 22.29 -7.45 -17.47
C PHE A 44 22.37 -8.37 -16.25
N LYS A 45 21.27 -8.65 -15.58
CA LYS A 45 21.21 -9.45 -14.34
C LYS A 45 21.22 -10.96 -14.56
N ASP A 46 21.95 -11.46 -15.51
CA ASP A 46 22.16 -12.91 -15.67
C ASP A 46 23.30 -13.43 -14.75
N GLY A 47 23.23 -13.08 -13.46
CA GLY A 47 24.09 -13.69 -12.44
C GLY A 47 25.43 -13.00 -12.18
N ASN A 48 25.66 -11.82 -12.75
CA ASN A 48 26.90 -11.06 -12.58
C ASN A 48 26.65 -9.77 -11.78
N ALA A 49 27.57 -9.39 -10.91
CA ALA A 49 27.53 -8.10 -10.23
C ALA A 49 27.62 -6.97 -11.25
N VAL A 50 26.73 -5.99 -11.17
CA VAL A 50 26.73 -4.81 -12.04
C VAL A 50 27.34 -3.64 -11.30
N SER A 51 28.47 -3.15 -11.77
CA SER A 51 29.12 -1.93 -11.25
C SER A 51 28.67 -0.73 -12.10
N ILE A 52 28.10 0.28 -11.45
CA ILE A 52 27.63 1.50 -12.12
C ILE A 52 28.51 2.64 -11.70
N ILE A 53 29.21 3.25 -12.66
CA ILE A 53 29.98 4.47 -12.45
C ILE A 53 29.12 5.64 -12.90
N TRP A 54 28.90 6.60 -11.99
CA TRP A 54 27.98 7.70 -12.19
C TRP A 54 28.69 9.05 -12.10
N SER A 55 28.41 9.94 -13.03
CA SER A 55 28.91 11.32 -13.03
C SER A 55 27.79 12.25 -13.43
N ILE A 56 27.03 12.79 -12.46
CA ILE A 56 25.93 13.77 -12.72
C ILE A 56 25.72 14.71 -11.51
N ASP A 57 25.31 15.94 -11.81
CA ASP A 57 25.01 17.01 -10.85
C ASP A 57 23.61 16.91 -10.18
N LYS A 58 23.06 15.72 -9.93
CA LYS A 58 21.75 15.55 -9.28
C LYS A 58 21.83 14.82 -7.93
N PRO A 59 20.82 14.99 -7.05
CA PRO A 59 20.79 14.31 -5.75
C PRO A 59 20.84 12.79 -5.93
N LEU A 60 21.93 12.19 -5.55
CA LEU A 60 22.25 10.79 -5.76
C LEU A 60 21.33 9.84 -4.99
N THR A 61 20.72 10.30 -3.89
CA THR A 61 19.80 9.50 -3.06
C THR A 61 18.51 9.13 -3.79
N SER A 62 17.94 10.03 -4.60
CA SER A 62 16.75 9.73 -5.42
C SER A 62 17.08 8.74 -6.53
N THR A 63 18.22 8.88 -7.15
CA THR A 63 18.73 7.98 -8.20
C THR A 63 18.95 6.57 -7.66
N LEU A 64 19.65 6.42 -6.54
CA LEU A 64 19.87 5.12 -5.91
C LEU A 64 18.55 4.45 -5.53
N ARG A 65 17.61 5.22 -4.98
CA ARG A 65 16.26 4.74 -4.67
C ARG A 65 15.56 4.19 -5.91
N THR A 66 15.58 4.95 -7.00
CA THR A 66 14.94 4.54 -8.26
C THR A 66 15.55 3.25 -8.78
N ILE A 67 16.89 3.15 -8.83
CA ILE A 67 17.61 1.94 -9.25
C ILE A 67 17.21 0.75 -8.36
N GLN A 68 17.26 0.92 -7.04
CA GLN A 68 16.94 -0.15 -6.10
C GLN A 68 15.48 -0.58 -6.22
N LEU A 69 14.53 0.34 -6.31
CA LEU A 69 13.12 0.00 -6.49
C LEU A 69 12.83 -0.69 -7.83
N ARG A 70 13.65 -0.44 -8.86
CA ARG A 70 13.58 -1.10 -10.17
C ARG A 70 14.20 -2.49 -10.18
N SER A 71 15.10 -2.78 -9.28
CA SER A 71 15.71 -4.10 -9.17
C SER A 71 14.76 -5.16 -8.61
N TYR A 72 13.57 -4.78 -8.17
CA TYR A 72 12.59 -5.73 -7.66
C TYR A 72 12.12 -6.75 -8.70
N VAL A 73 12.23 -8.01 -8.36
CA VAL A 73 11.68 -9.13 -9.13
C VAL A 73 10.93 -10.06 -8.18
N PHE A 74 9.66 -10.34 -8.49
CA PHE A 74 8.88 -11.30 -7.73
C PHE A 74 9.25 -12.74 -8.13
N LYS A 75 10.01 -13.45 -7.27
CA LYS A 75 10.52 -14.80 -7.55
C LYS A 75 9.83 -15.90 -6.72
N LYS A 76 8.96 -15.56 -5.77
CA LYS A 76 8.48 -16.49 -4.73
C LYS A 76 7.67 -17.68 -5.20
N LEU A 77 7.11 -17.63 -6.41
CA LEU A 77 6.21 -18.66 -6.92
C LEU A 77 6.77 -19.43 -8.14
N LYS A 78 8.00 -19.16 -8.56
CA LYS A 78 8.61 -19.88 -9.68
C LYS A 78 9.25 -21.17 -9.17
N SER A 79 8.75 -22.33 -9.61
CA SER A 79 9.29 -23.66 -9.26
C SER A 79 10.69 -23.90 -9.87
N ARG A 80 11.00 -23.23 -10.97
CA ARG A 80 12.34 -23.18 -11.56
C ARG A 80 12.78 -21.71 -11.52
N PRO A 81 13.49 -21.27 -10.48
CA PRO A 81 14.15 -19.98 -10.54
C PRO A 81 15.11 -20.09 -11.75
N GLY A 82 14.93 -19.20 -12.73
CA GLY A 82 15.94 -19.04 -13.78
C GLY A 82 17.30 -18.99 -13.11
N ILE A 83 18.33 -19.55 -13.72
CA ILE A 83 19.67 -19.69 -13.15
C ILE A 83 20.20 -18.30 -12.76
N SER A 84 19.74 -17.79 -11.64
CA SER A 84 20.29 -16.63 -10.97
C SER A 84 20.99 -17.20 -9.74
N LYS A 85 22.26 -17.51 -9.87
CA LYS A 85 23.12 -17.75 -8.72
C LYS A 85 23.04 -16.50 -7.85
N ASN A 86 22.66 -16.70 -6.60
CA ASN A 86 22.54 -15.71 -5.55
C ASN A 86 23.85 -14.96 -5.33
N ASN A 87 23.99 -13.81 -5.93
CA ASN A 87 24.91 -12.76 -5.48
C ASN A 87 24.52 -11.50 -6.27
N ASP A 88 23.29 -11.01 -6.09
CA ASP A 88 22.82 -9.75 -6.66
C ASP A 88 23.41 -8.57 -5.83
N GLU A 89 24.70 -8.44 -5.74
CA GLU A 89 25.32 -7.23 -5.23
C GLU A 89 25.37 -6.20 -6.36
N THR A 90 24.55 -5.17 -6.25
CA THR A 90 24.65 -4.00 -7.11
C THR A 90 25.63 -3.03 -6.45
N VAL A 91 26.85 -2.96 -6.96
CA VAL A 91 27.84 -1.98 -6.50
C VAL A 91 27.71 -0.71 -7.32
N VAL A 92 27.35 0.38 -6.68
CA VAL A 92 27.26 1.70 -7.31
C VAL A 92 28.52 2.47 -6.94
N PHE A 93 29.38 2.71 -7.93
CA PHE A 93 30.53 3.61 -7.77
C PHE A 93 30.09 5.05 -8.05
N VAL A 94 30.43 5.93 -7.14
CA VAL A 94 30.10 7.35 -7.23
C VAL A 94 31.40 8.13 -7.34
N ASP A 95 31.39 9.19 -8.16
CA ASP A 95 32.45 10.17 -8.22
C ASP A 95 32.76 10.73 -6.81
N ASP A 96 34.03 10.95 -6.46
CA ASP A 96 34.51 11.43 -5.16
C ASP A 96 33.86 12.74 -4.67
N LYS A 97 33.16 13.44 -5.56
CA LYS A 97 32.39 14.65 -5.24
C LYS A 97 31.10 14.36 -4.44
N PHE A 98 30.63 13.12 -4.39
CA PHE A 98 29.38 12.75 -3.73
C PHE A 98 29.63 11.89 -2.51
N LYS A 99 29.34 12.40 -1.33
CA LYS A 99 29.43 11.67 -0.08
C LYS A 99 28.02 11.27 0.39
N PHE A 100 27.78 9.97 0.50
CA PHE A 100 26.63 9.46 1.25
C PHE A 100 26.97 9.37 2.72
N SER A 101 26.04 9.81 3.57
CA SER A 101 26.12 9.40 4.94
C SER A 101 25.64 7.94 5.08
N LYS A 102 26.21 7.20 6.02
CA LYS A 102 25.73 5.86 6.37
C LYS A 102 24.22 5.86 6.68
N LEU A 103 23.73 6.95 7.26
CA LEU A 103 22.33 7.13 7.62
C LEU A 103 21.43 7.25 6.38
N ASP A 104 21.88 7.93 5.33
CA ASP A 104 21.10 8.08 4.07
C ASP A 104 20.97 6.74 3.37
N LEU A 105 22.04 5.95 3.33
CA LEU A 105 22.00 4.58 2.79
C LEU A 105 21.04 3.70 3.58
N GLN A 106 21.15 3.68 4.91
CA GLN A 106 20.24 2.90 5.77
C GLN A 106 18.78 3.29 5.58
N ARG A 107 18.46 4.58 5.43
CA ARG A 107 17.10 5.05 5.17
C ARG A 107 16.60 4.63 3.80
N ASN A 108 17.46 4.68 2.79
CA ASN A 108 17.12 4.24 1.45
C ASN A 108 16.82 2.74 1.42
N ASP A 109 17.66 1.92 2.05
CA ASP A 109 17.46 0.47 2.17
C ASP A 109 16.16 0.14 2.92
N ALA A 110 15.91 0.82 4.04
CA ALA A 110 14.71 0.63 4.83
C ALA A 110 13.42 0.98 4.03
N LEU A 111 13.49 2.04 3.20
CA LEU A 111 12.38 2.41 2.32
C LEU A 111 12.16 1.34 1.25
N ALA A 112 13.22 0.91 0.57
CA ALA A 112 13.14 -0.12 -0.47
C ALA A 112 12.60 -1.43 0.12
N ASP A 113 13.05 -1.84 1.28
CA ASP A 113 12.56 -3.01 2.02
C ASP A 113 11.07 -2.96 2.33
N GLY A 114 10.55 -1.77 2.68
CA GLY A 114 9.12 -1.57 2.90
C GLY A 114 8.31 -1.66 1.61
N VAL A 115 8.80 -1.05 0.54
CA VAL A 115 8.17 -1.13 -0.79
C VAL A 115 8.19 -2.58 -1.31
N PHE A 116 9.31 -3.29 -1.18
CA PHE A 116 9.41 -4.69 -1.62
C PHE A 116 8.48 -5.60 -0.83
N LEU A 117 8.34 -5.37 0.48
CA LEU A 117 7.36 -6.10 1.27
C LEU A 117 5.93 -5.87 0.74
N SER A 118 5.56 -4.61 0.48
CA SER A 118 4.24 -4.28 -0.05
C SER A 118 3.98 -4.96 -1.39
N ARG A 119 4.95 -4.91 -2.30
CA ARG A 119 4.88 -5.58 -3.61
C ARG A 119 4.78 -7.10 -3.48
N ASP A 120 5.58 -7.68 -2.60
CA ASP A 120 5.56 -9.13 -2.33
C ASP A 120 4.18 -9.59 -1.83
N LEU A 121 3.58 -8.84 -0.91
CA LEU A 121 2.26 -9.16 -0.37
C LEU A 121 1.17 -9.05 -1.44
N VAL A 122 1.18 -7.99 -2.25
CA VAL A 122 0.18 -7.76 -3.32
C VAL A 122 0.30 -8.78 -4.45
N ASN A 123 1.50 -9.27 -4.73
CA ASN A 123 1.74 -10.25 -5.80
C ASN A 123 1.42 -11.71 -5.41
N LEU A 124 1.18 -11.98 -4.12
CA LEU A 124 0.82 -13.32 -3.66
C LEU A 124 -0.67 -13.59 -3.89
N PRO A 125 -1.04 -14.75 -4.47
CA PRO A 125 -2.43 -15.14 -4.61
C PRO A 125 -3.04 -15.53 -3.25
N ALA A 126 -4.36 -15.42 -3.13
CA ALA A 126 -5.08 -15.57 -1.86
C ALA A 126 -4.95 -16.98 -1.22
N ASN A 127 -4.74 -18.03 -2.02
CA ASN A 127 -4.46 -19.37 -1.49
C ASN A 127 -3.09 -19.50 -0.79
N ILE A 128 -2.17 -18.57 -1.08
CA ILE A 128 -0.86 -18.49 -0.43
C ILE A 128 -0.87 -17.43 0.69
N LEU A 129 -1.50 -16.27 0.45
CA LEU A 129 -1.58 -15.16 1.40
C LEU A 129 -3.03 -14.96 1.90
N ASN A 130 -3.48 -15.85 2.76
CA ASN A 130 -4.73 -15.68 3.49
C ASN A 130 -4.54 -14.81 4.75
N THR A 131 -5.60 -14.59 5.53
CA THR A 131 -5.57 -13.75 6.75
C THR A 131 -4.55 -14.22 7.78
N GLU A 132 -4.35 -15.55 7.92
CA GLU A 132 -3.40 -16.13 8.88
C GLU A 132 -1.95 -16.00 8.43
N LYS A 133 -1.69 -16.18 7.15
CA LYS A 133 -0.35 -16.02 6.58
C LYS A 133 0.08 -14.55 6.63
N PHE A 134 -0.84 -13.62 6.33
CA PHE A 134 -0.57 -12.20 6.44
C PHE A 134 -0.25 -11.81 7.90
N GLU A 135 -1.03 -12.28 8.86
CA GLU A 135 -0.73 -12.13 10.28
C GLU A 135 0.68 -12.61 10.62
N LYS A 136 1.04 -13.82 10.15
CA LYS A 136 2.37 -14.42 10.40
C LYS A 136 3.50 -13.55 9.88
N GLU A 137 3.34 -12.96 8.69
CA GLU A 137 4.35 -12.04 8.12
C GLU A 137 4.50 -10.79 9.00
N LEU A 138 3.41 -10.17 9.44
CA LEU A 138 3.48 -8.95 10.24
C LEU A 138 3.95 -9.20 11.69
N LYS A 139 3.77 -10.40 12.23
CA LYS A 139 4.33 -10.76 13.55
C LYS A 139 5.86 -10.69 13.57
N LYS A 140 6.55 -10.82 12.43
CA LYS A 140 7.99 -10.66 12.31
C LYS A 140 8.46 -9.24 12.67
N PHE A 141 7.59 -8.24 12.58
CA PHE A 141 7.91 -6.85 12.90
C PHE A 141 8.31 -6.62 14.36
N LYS A 142 8.00 -7.58 15.26
CA LYS A 142 8.52 -7.57 16.63
C LYS A 142 10.06 -7.54 16.66
N GLN A 143 10.72 -8.17 15.68
CA GLN A 143 12.17 -8.24 15.57
C GLN A 143 12.81 -6.88 15.24
N ILE A 144 12.04 -5.95 14.69
CA ILE A 144 12.47 -4.58 14.37
C ILE A 144 11.89 -3.53 15.34
N GLY A 145 11.44 -3.98 16.52
CA GLY A 145 10.98 -3.08 17.59
C GLY A 145 9.54 -2.61 17.50
N VAL A 146 8.74 -3.09 16.54
CA VAL A 146 7.32 -2.77 16.43
C VAL A 146 6.53 -3.62 17.43
N LYS A 147 5.67 -2.99 18.24
CA LYS A 147 4.72 -3.73 19.07
C LYS A 147 3.56 -4.22 18.21
N VAL A 148 3.42 -5.53 18.08
CA VAL A 148 2.38 -6.18 17.28
C VAL A 148 1.34 -6.82 18.21
N ARG A 149 0.09 -6.44 18.05
CA ARG A 149 -1.07 -7.06 18.70
C ARG A 149 -2.05 -7.54 17.62
N VAL A 150 -2.62 -8.71 17.84
CA VAL A 150 -3.63 -9.30 16.97
C VAL A 150 -4.94 -9.37 17.74
N LEU A 151 -6.01 -8.88 17.15
CA LEU A 151 -7.37 -9.06 17.60
C LEU A 151 -7.98 -10.16 16.73
N ASN A 152 -8.38 -11.25 17.35
CA ASN A 152 -9.09 -12.36 16.69
C ASN A 152 -10.60 -12.09 16.63
N GLU A 153 -11.38 -12.95 16.02
CA GLU A 153 -12.82 -12.75 15.89
C GLU A 153 -13.56 -12.58 17.22
N LYS A 154 -13.10 -13.26 18.28
CA LYS A 154 -13.67 -13.09 19.62
C LYS A 154 -13.44 -11.66 20.13
N ASP A 155 -12.24 -11.14 19.93
CA ASP A 155 -11.89 -9.77 20.32
C ASP A 155 -12.66 -8.76 19.47
N ILE A 156 -12.73 -8.98 18.14
CA ILE A 156 -13.46 -8.14 17.18
C ILE A 156 -14.94 -7.99 17.61
N LYS A 157 -15.59 -9.13 17.90
CA LYS A 157 -16.98 -9.16 18.38
C LYS A 157 -17.13 -8.47 19.73
N ALA A 158 -16.25 -8.74 20.68
CA ALA A 158 -16.30 -8.15 22.02
C ALA A 158 -16.10 -6.62 21.99
N ILE A 159 -15.31 -6.11 21.05
CA ILE A 159 -15.11 -4.67 20.82
C ILE A 159 -16.35 -4.06 20.14
N GLY A 160 -17.09 -4.81 19.35
CA GLY A 160 -18.26 -4.36 18.58
C GLY A 160 -17.93 -3.92 17.15
N MET A 161 -16.82 -4.39 16.55
CA MET A 161 -16.48 -4.15 15.15
C MET A 161 -17.32 -5.06 14.23
N ASN A 162 -18.64 -4.88 14.25
CA ASN A 162 -19.55 -5.81 13.58
C ASN A 162 -19.56 -5.63 12.06
N LEU A 163 -19.27 -4.42 11.53
CA LEU A 163 -19.16 -4.20 10.10
C LEU A 163 -17.97 -4.99 9.53
N LEU A 164 -16.80 -4.90 10.17
CA LEU A 164 -15.63 -5.66 9.79
C LEU A 164 -15.89 -7.17 9.90
N PHE A 165 -16.44 -7.62 11.03
CA PHE A 165 -16.75 -9.05 11.23
C PHE A 165 -17.73 -9.58 10.17
N ALA A 166 -18.74 -8.78 9.80
CA ALA A 166 -19.75 -9.18 8.84
C ALA A 166 -19.16 -9.47 7.45
N VAL A 167 -18.18 -8.69 7.00
CA VAL A 167 -17.52 -8.90 5.70
C VAL A 167 -16.89 -10.30 5.65
N GLY A 168 -16.15 -10.70 6.69
CA GLY A 168 -15.36 -11.94 6.67
C GLY A 168 -16.14 -13.20 7.05
N LYS A 169 -17.38 -13.08 7.57
CA LYS A 169 -18.07 -14.25 8.16
C LYS A 169 -18.55 -15.31 7.16
N GLY A 170 -18.48 -15.00 5.85
CA GLY A 170 -18.76 -15.98 4.79
C GLY A 170 -17.59 -16.90 4.46
N SER A 171 -16.38 -16.50 4.83
CA SER A 171 -15.16 -17.25 4.57
C SER A 171 -14.85 -18.28 5.65
N SER A 172 -14.07 -19.30 5.30
CA SER A 172 -13.42 -20.22 6.24
C SER A 172 -12.16 -19.62 6.88
N ASN A 173 -11.59 -18.57 6.28
CA ASN A 173 -10.45 -17.86 6.83
C ASN A 173 -10.93 -16.85 7.90
N PRO A 174 -10.44 -16.93 9.15
CA PRO A 174 -10.92 -16.06 10.21
C PRO A 174 -10.54 -14.60 10.01
N SER A 175 -11.45 -13.69 10.33
CA SER A 175 -11.21 -12.25 10.36
C SER A 175 -10.22 -11.87 11.46
N LYS A 176 -9.34 -10.90 11.18
CA LYS A 176 -8.34 -10.43 12.13
C LYS A 176 -8.15 -8.91 12.03
N VAL A 177 -7.77 -8.29 13.15
CA VAL A 177 -7.25 -6.92 13.13
C VAL A 177 -5.85 -6.92 13.72
N LEU A 178 -4.89 -6.43 12.95
CA LEU A 178 -3.53 -6.23 13.43
C LEU A 178 -3.33 -4.77 13.83
N VAL A 179 -2.76 -4.60 15.01
CA VAL A 179 -2.36 -3.30 15.56
C VAL A 179 -0.85 -3.29 15.64
N LEU A 180 -0.22 -2.36 14.90
CA LEU A 180 1.22 -2.20 14.78
C LEU A 180 1.61 -0.84 15.40
N GLU A 181 2.28 -0.83 16.54
CA GLU A 181 2.67 0.41 17.21
C GLU A 181 4.19 0.63 17.09
N TRP A 182 4.59 1.74 16.49
CA TRP A 182 5.96 2.25 16.52
C TRP A 182 6.03 3.49 17.43
N LYS A 183 6.90 3.45 18.43
CA LYS A 183 7.07 4.49 19.43
C LYS A 183 8.48 5.09 19.35
N GLY A 184 8.85 5.64 18.21
CA GLY A 184 10.16 6.28 17.99
C GLY A 184 10.20 7.74 18.40
N GLY A 185 9.05 8.40 18.56
CA GLY A 185 8.94 9.82 18.92
C GLY A 185 8.92 10.07 20.42
N LYS A 186 8.67 11.33 20.79
CA LYS A 186 8.58 11.74 22.20
C LYS A 186 7.43 10.99 22.89
N SER A 187 7.70 10.48 24.10
CA SER A 187 6.70 9.81 24.92
C SER A 187 5.52 10.74 25.22
N GLY A 188 4.30 10.20 25.23
CA GLY A 188 3.08 10.97 25.48
C GLY A 188 2.54 11.77 24.30
N THR A 189 3.26 11.86 23.18
CA THR A 189 2.71 12.51 21.98
C THR A 189 1.76 11.58 21.21
N GLN A 190 0.66 12.18 20.71
CA GLN A 190 -0.33 11.46 19.91
C GLN A 190 0.29 10.87 18.64
N PRO A 191 -0.01 9.61 18.27
CA PRO A 191 0.49 9.02 17.07
C PRO A 191 -0.21 9.55 15.82
N THR A 192 0.40 9.38 14.65
CA THR A 192 -0.34 9.34 13.38
C THR A 192 -0.89 7.93 13.18
N ALA A 193 -2.16 7.79 12.83
CA ALA A 193 -2.76 6.50 12.50
C ALA A 193 -2.68 6.23 11.00
N LEU A 194 -2.32 5.01 10.65
CA LEU A 194 -2.32 4.48 9.29
C LEU A 194 -3.28 3.29 9.27
N ILE A 195 -4.33 3.34 8.45
CA ILE A 195 -5.36 2.31 8.40
C ILE A 195 -5.35 1.68 7.01
N GLY A 196 -5.31 0.36 6.94
CA GLY A 196 -5.21 -0.38 5.68
C GLY A 196 -6.36 -1.35 5.45
N LYS A 197 -7.01 -1.24 4.27
CA LYS A 197 -7.93 -2.26 3.78
C LYS A 197 -7.14 -3.54 3.50
N GLY A 198 -7.56 -4.65 4.12
CA GLY A 198 -6.90 -5.94 4.01
C GLY A 198 -7.86 -7.05 3.59
N VAL A 199 -8.60 -6.85 2.51
CA VAL A 199 -9.45 -7.90 1.92
C VAL A 199 -8.54 -8.81 1.10
N VAL A 200 -8.14 -9.96 1.68
CA VAL A 200 -7.14 -10.85 1.05
C VAL A 200 -7.64 -11.50 -0.24
N PHE A 201 -8.94 -11.59 -0.40
CA PHE A 201 -9.63 -11.89 -1.64
C PHE A 201 -11.04 -11.32 -1.60
N ASP A 202 -11.46 -10.67 -2.69
CA ASP A 202 -12.80 -10.10 -2.82
C ASP A 202 -13.56 -10.74 -3.98
N SER A 203 -14.46 -11.68 -3.64
CA SER A 203 -15.39 -12.25 -4.61
C SER A 203 -16.60 -11.35 -4.88
N GLY A 204 -16.77 -10.26 -4.11
CA GLY A 204 -18.01 -9.50 -4.02
C GLY A 204 -19.03 -10.05 -3.02
N GLY A 205 -18.76 -11.21 -2.43
CA GLY A 205 -19.73 -11.91 -1.57
C GLY A 205 -20.95 -12.37 -2.37
N LEU A 206 -22.16 -12.17 -1.82
CA LEU A 206 -23.40 -12.52 -2.55
C LEU A 206 -23.71 -11.56 -3.73
N SER A 207 -23.17 -10.35 -3.72
CA SER A 207 -23.14 -9.47 -4.89
C SER A 207 -21.93 -9.85 -5.77
N LEU A 208 -21.95 -11.09 -6.27
CA LEU A 208 -20.82 -11.77 -6.88
C LEU A 208 -20.26 -11.03 -8.11
N LYS A 209 -18.96 -10.81 -8.15
CA LYS A 209 -18.26 -10.23 -9.29
C LYS A 209 -18.31 -11.18 -10.51
N SER A 210 -18.19 -10.60 -11.70
CA SER A 210 -17.93 -11.38 -12.91
C SER A 210 -16.57 -12.09 -12.81
N SER A 211 -16.38 -13.19 -13.56
CA SER A 211 -15.10 -13.92 -13.58
C SER A 211 -13.93 -13.01 -13.94
N SER A 212 -14.07 -12.14 -14.93
CA SER A 212 -13.03 -11.18 -15.32
C SER A 212 -12.75 -10.11 -14.26
N GLY A 213 -13.78 -9.67 -13.54
CA GLY A 213 -13.63 -8.72 -12.44
C GLY A 213 -13.03 -9.33 -11.17
N MET A 214 -13.02 -10.66 -11.05
CA MET A 214 -12.55 -11.39 -9.86
C MET A 214 -11.07 -11.78 -9.93
N VAL A 215 -10.51 -11.96 -11.13
CA VAL A 215 -9.15 -12.52 -11.35
C VAL A 215 -8.07 -11.78 -10.56
N ASP A 216 -8.16 -10.46 -10.47
CA ASP A 216 -7.16 -9.63 -9.83
C ASP A 216 -7.47 -9.31 -8.35
N MET A 217 -8.53 -9.85 -7.78
CA MET A 217 -9.03 -9.48 -6.45
C MET A 217 -8.18 -9.99 -5.27
N ALA A 218 -7.11 -10.74 -5.52
CA ALA A 218 -6.07 -10.99 -4.52
C ALA A 218 -5.30 -9.71 -4.14
N MET A 219 -5.30 -8.67 -5.00
CA MET A 219 -4.68 -7.37 -4.71
C MET A 219 -5.50 -6.48 -3.77
N ASP A 220 -6.71 -6.86 -3.41
CA ASP A 220 -7.65 -6.02 -2.66
C ASP A 220 -7.24 -5.78 -1.19
N MET A 221 -6.08 -6.21 -0.84
CA MET A 221 -5.36 -5.99 0.40
C MET A 221 -4.16 -5.02 0.26
N ALA A 222 -4.04 -4.32 -0.88
CA ALA A 222 -2.90 -3.44 -1.12
C ALA A 222 -2.81 -2.29 -0.11
N GLY A 223 -3.94 -1.76 0.37
CA GLY A 223 -3.95 -0.76 1.44
C GLY A 223 -3.25 -1.26 2.72
N ALA A 224 -3.57 -2.50 3.13
CA ALA A 224 -2.90 -3.17 4.25
C ALA A 224 -1.40 -3.40 3.99
N ALA A 225 -1.05 -3.80 2.77
CA ALA A 225 0.34 -4.04 2.37
C ALA A 225 1.18 -2.76 2.43
N VAL A 226 0.62 -1.63 1.96
CA VAL A 226 1.30 -0.32 2.03
C VAL A 226 1.47 0.14 3.48
N VAL A 227 0.44 0.02 4.32
CA VAL A 227 0.56 0.33 5.76
C VAL A 227 1.67 -0.50 6.42
N ALA A 228 1.73 -1.80 6.11
CA ALA A 228 2.80 -2.68 6.60
C ALA A 228 4.18 -2.21 6.12
N GLY A 229 4.32 -1.87 4.83
CA GLY A 229 5.56 -1.36 4.25
C GLY A 229 6.04 -0.07 4.90
N VAL A 230 5.13 0.89 5.12
CA VAL A 230 5.46 2.16 5.80
C VAL A 230 5.92 1.92 7.24
N ILE A 231 5.21 1.10 8.02
CA ILE A 231 5.61 0.77 9.41
C ILE A 231 6.99 0.10 9.43
N LYS A 232 7.26 -0.84 8.50
CA LYS A 232 8.57 -1.49 8.37
C LYS A 232 9.67 -0.48 8.08
N SER A 233 9.48 0.38 7.07
CA SER A 233 10.46 1.40 6.67
C SER A 233 10.78 2.37 7.81
N VAL A 234 9.75 2.84 8.51
CA VAL A 234 9.89 3.77 9.64
C VAL A 234 10.65 3.12 10.80
N ALA A 235 10.34 1.86 11.12
CA ALA A 235 11.00 1.13 12.20
C ALA A 235 12.47 0.84 11.87
N GLN A 236 12.77 0.34 10.67
CA GLN A 236 14.14 0.07 10.23
C GLN A 236 14.99 1.34 10.13
N SER A 237 14.38 2.46 9.72
CA SER A 237 15.05 3.78 9.70
C SER A 237 15.16 4.42 11.09
N ASN A 238 14.59 3.81 12.11
CA ASN A 238 14.53 4.33 13.49
C ASN A 238 14.04 5.79 13.55
N LEU A 239 13.01 6.12 12.74
CA LEU A 239 12.49 7.47 12.66
C LEU A 239 11.84 7.92 13.98
N LYS A 240 12.08 9.18 14.36
CA LYS A 240 11.62 9.79 15.61
C LYS A 240 10.16 10.24 15.53
N VAL A 241 9.25 9.30 15.23
CA VAL A 241 7.81 9.51 15.11
C VAL A 241 7.03 8.43 15.86
N ASN A 242 5.81 8.75 16.29
CA ASN A 242 4.88 7.77 16.84
C ASN A 242 3.84 7.42 15.78
N LEU A 243 3.74 6.15 15.42
CA LEU A 243 2.78 5.63 14.47
C LEU A 243 1.96 4.51 15.08
N VAL A 244 0.70 4.38 14.64
CA VAL A 244 -0.10 3.19 14.84
C VAL A 244 -0.68 2.74 13.49
N GLY A 245 -0.30 1.54 13.06
CA GLY A 245 -0.90 0.86 11.91
C GLY A 245 -2.07 0.00 12.37
N LEU A 246 -3.22 0.12 11.71
CA LEU A 246 -4.40 -0.71 11.91
C LEU A 246 -4.74 -1.39 10.59
N ILE A 247 -4.69 -2.71 10.58
CA ILE A 247 -4.92 -3.52 9.38
C ILE A 247 -6.06 -4.49 9.66
N GLY A 248 -7.18 -4.32 8.95
CA GLY A 248 -8.28 -5.28 9.01
C GLY A 248 -8.10 -6.34 7.93
N LEU A 249 -7.93 -7.58 8.34
CA LEU A 249 -7.78 -8.72 7.45
C LEU A 249 -9.07 -9.52 7.41
N VAL A 250 -9.69 -9.58 6.24
CA VAL A 250 -10.91 -10.35 5.97
C VAL A 250 -10.83 -10.98 4.58
N GLU A 251 -11.67 -11.94 4.31
CA GLU A 251 -11.89 -12.50 2.98
C GLU A 251 -13.38 -12.43 2.66
N ASN A 252 -13.75 -11.73 1.58
CA ASN A 252 -15.15 -11.56 1.20
C ASN A 252 -15.58 -12.68 0.25
N MET A 253 -16.29 -13.67 0.80
CA MET A 253 -16.69 -14.89 0.08
C MET A 253 -18.18 -15.19 0.25
N PRO A 254 -18.85 -15.76 -0.77
CA PRO A 254 -20.13 -16.40 -0.58
C PRO A 254 -19.97 -17.63 0.30
N GLY A 255 -20.85 -17.80 1.25
CA GLY A 255 -20.83 -18.92 2.19
C GLY A 255 -22.10 -18.96 3.03
N PRO A 256 -22.29 -19.99 3.86
CA PRO A 256 -23.54 -20.17 4.61
C PRO A 256 -23.85 -19.03 5.59
N ASN A 257 -22.82 -18.30 6.02
CA ASN A 257 -22.95 -17.19 6.97
C ASN A 257 -22.73 -15.82 6.34
N SER A 258 -22.59 -15.72 5.01
CA SER A 258 -22.33 -14.43 4.32
C SER A 258 -23.42 -13.42 4.62
N ILE A 259 -23.02 -12.14 4.66
CA ILE A 259 -23.99 -11.03 4.66
C ILE A 259 -24.76 -11.02 3.34
N ARG A 260 -26.03 -10.63 3.45
CA ARG A 260 -26.95 -10.56 2.30
C ARG A 260 -27.24 -9.11 1.98
N PRO A 261 -27.48 -8.78 0.73
CA PRO A 261 -28.08 -7.50 0.40
C PRO A 261 -29.39 -7.29 1.18
N GLY A 262 -29.50 -6.15 1.88
CA GLY A 262 -30.60 -5.83 2.77
C GLY A 262 -30.31 -6.05 4.26
N ASP A 263 -29.29 -6.81 4.63
CA ASP A 263 -28.91 -7.01 6.04
C ASP A 263 -28.55 -5.65 6.70
N VAL A 264 -28.96 -5.52 7.97
CA VAL A 264 -28.68 -4.33 8.79
C VAL A 264 -27.67 -4.68 9.87
N ILE A 265 -26.59 -3.92 9.96
CA ILE A 265 -25.49 -4.19 10.88
C ILE A 265 -25.17 -2.93 11.69
N LYS A 266 -25.08 -3.08 13.02
CA LYS A 266 -24.68 -2.02 13.92
C LYS A 266 -23.17 -1.85 13.91
N SER A 267 -22.70 -0.67 13.51
CA SER A 267 -21.29 -0.32 13.50
C SER A 267 -20.71 -0.13 14.91
N LEU A 268 -19.37 -0.10 15.03
CA LEU A 268 -18.69 0.25 16.29
C LEU A 268 -19.00 1.71 16.74
N LYS A 269 -19.32 2.61 15.82
CA LYS A 269 -19.78 3.97 16.12
C LYS A 269 -21.17 3.98 16.77
N GLY A 270 -22.01 3.01 16.43
CA GLY A 270 -23.38 2.87 16.89
C GLY A 270 -24.42 2.97 15.78
N ASP A 271 -24.06 3.53 14.63
CA ASP A 271 -24.95 3.66 13.48
C ASP A 271 -25.39 2.29 12.97
N LEU A 272 -26.65 2.17 12.58
CA LEU A 272 -27.20 1.04 11.84
C LEU A 272 -26.94 1.24 10.35
N VAL A 273 -26.19 0.31 9.76
CA VAL A 273 -25.80 0.35 8.35
C VAL A 273 -26.56 -0.71 7.58
N GLN A 274 -27.34 -0.32 6.57
CA GLN A 274 -27.96 -1.25 5.63
C GLN A 274 -26.95 -1.62 4.55
N VAL A 275 -26.67 -2.91 4.40
CA VAL A 275 -25.76 -3.41 3.36
C VAL A 275 -26.57 -3.71 2.12
N ASN A 276 -26.62 -2.81 1.16
CA ASN A 276 -27.35 -3.00 -0.10
C ASN A 276 -26.48 -3.67 -1.18
N ASN A 277 -25.15 -3.61 -1.05
CA ASN A 277 -24.23 -4.27 -1.96
C ASN A 277 -23.06 -4.87 -1.15
N THR A 278 -22.90 -6.19 -1.20
CA THR A 278 -21.83 -6.89 -0.48
C THR A 278 -20.45 -6.76 -1.14
N ASP A 279 -20.39 -6.24 -2.37
CA ASP A 279 -19.16 -5.87 -3.11
C ASP A 279 -18.67 -4.44 -2.75
N ALA A 280 -19.35 -3.78 -1.83
CA ALA A 280 -18.92 -2.53 -1.20
C ALA A 280 -18.49 -2.79 0.27
N GLU A 281 -17.68 -3.80 0.47
CA GLU A 281 -17.23 -4.38 1.73
C GLU A 281 -16.09 -3.58 2.39
N GLY A 282 -15.19 -3.03 1.55
CA GLY A 282 -13.99 -2.34 2.02
C GLY A 282 -14.32 -1.16 2.93
N ARG A 283 -15.35 -0.39 2.60
CA ARG A 283 -15.80 0.74 3.42
C ARG A 283 -16.41 0.30 4.75
N LEU A 284 -17.00 -0.89 4.82
CA LEU A 284 -17.55 -1.44 6.05
C LEU A 284 -16.45 -1.73 7.06
N LEU A 285 -15.43 -2.49 6.65
CA LEU A 285 -14.31 -2.77 7.54
C LEU A 285 -13.53 -1.52 7.94
N LEU A 286 -13.34 -0.57 7.00
CA LEU A 286 -12.63 0.68 7.27
C LEU A 286 -13.42 1.57 8.25
N GLY A 287 -14.75 1.62 8.16
CA GLY A 287 -15.58 2.40 9.07
C GLY A 287 -15.34 2.00 10.53
N ASP A 288 -15.37 0.71 10.85
CA ASP A 288 -15.08 0.23 12.21
C ASP A 288 -13.63 0.52 12.63
N LEU A 289 -12.66 0.37 11.73
CA LEU A 289 -11.25 0.63 12.02
C LEU A 289 -10.97 2.12 12.27
N LEU A 290 -11.57 3.01 11.45
CA LEU A 290 -11.48 4.46 11.62
C LEU A 290 -12.01 4.88 12.99
N TRP A 291 -13.18 4.37 13.37
CA TRP A 291 -13.77 4.68 14.67
C TRP A 291 -12.93 4.12 15.83
N TYR A 292 -12.46 2.87 15.71
CA TYR A 292 -11.60 2.24 16.72
C TYR A 292 -10.28 2.99 16.91
N ALA A 293 -9.65 3.42 15.83
CA ALA A 293 -8.40 4.19 15.89
C ALA A 293 -8.56 5.43 16.78
N GLN A 294 -9.62 6.19 16.53
CA GLN A 294 -9.90 7.44 17.26
C GLN A 294 -10.25 7.18 18.72
N LYS A 295 -11.09 6.16 18.99
CA LYS A 295 -11.50 5.79 20.35
C LYS A 295 -10.31 5.29 21.20
N LYS A 296 -9.42 4.48 20.60
CA LYS A 296 -8.36 3.77 21.32
C LYS A 296 -7.05 4.53 21.38
N PHE A 297 -6.64 5.18 20.29
CA PHE A 297 -5.30 5.77 20.16
C PHE A 297 -5.32 7.30 20.14
N LYS A 298 -6.48 7.93 19.93
CA LYS A 298 -6.65 9.39 19.86
C LYS A 298 -5.56 10.02 18.97
N PRO A 299 -5.44 9.58 17.68
CA PRO A 299 -4.36 10.03 16.82
C PRO A 299 -4.49 11.54 16.54
N LYS A 300 -3.36 12.20 16.29
CA LYS A 300 -3.35 13.61 15.87
C LYS A 300 -3.87 13.78 14.44
N ARG A 301 -3.73 12.76 13.59
CA ARG A 301 -4.21 12.72 12.21
C ARG A 301 -4.27 11.27 11.72
N ILE A 302 -5.07 11.02 10.70
CA ILE A 302 -5.32 9.69 10.16
C ILE A 302 -5.09 9.69 8.65
N PHE A 303 -4.42 8.64 8.17
CA PHE A 303 -4.47 8.21 6.78
C PHE A 303 -5.15 6.85 6.71
N ASP A 304 -6.04 6.65 5.76
CA ASP A 304 -6.44 5.31 5.37
C ASP A 304 -6.18 5.06 3.89
N LEU A 305 -5.84 3.83 3.56
CA LEU A 305 -5.45 3.40 2.23
C LEU A 305 -6.28 2.17 1.85
N ALA A 306 -6.89 2.23 0.68
CA ALA A 306 -7.72 1.15 0.19
C ALA A 306 -7.78 1.09 -1.34
N THR A 307 -7.81 -0.10 -1.88
CA THR A 307 -8.31 -0.42 -3.21
C THR A 307 -9.84 -0.39 -3.15
N LEU A 308 -10.41 0.85 -3.07
CA LEU A 308 -11.78 0.96 -2.61
C LEU A 308 -12.80 0.91 -3.73
N THR A 309 -12.53 1.58 -4.86
CA THR A 309 -13.56 1.72 -5.89
C THR A 309 -13.03 1.51 -7.32
N GLY A 310 -13.80 0.82 -8.14
CA GLY A 310 -13.54 0.80 -9.58
C GLY A 310 -13.74 2.17 -10.24
N ALA A 311 -14.55 3.04 -9.65
CA ALA A 311 -14.83 4.37 -10.17
C ALA A 311 -13.62 5.30 -10.15
N ILE A 312 -12.70 5.13 -9.21
CA ILE A 312 -11.45 5.93 -9.19
C ILE A 312 -10.58 5.61 -10.41
N ILE A 313 -10.61 4.37 -10.90
CA ILE A 313 -9.89 3.95 -12.10
C ILE A 313 -10.47 4.63 -13.34
N ILE A 314 -11.80 4.78 -13.39
CA ILE A 314 -12.48 5.50 -14.48
C ILE A 314 -12.14 6.99 -14.44
N ALA A 315 -12.05 7.58 -13.23
CA ALA A 315 -11.80 9.01 -13.07
C ALA A 315 -10.33 9.40 -13.29
N LEU A 316 -9.39 8.62 -12.77
CA LEU A 316 -7.96 8.98 -12.70
C LEU A 316 -7.04 7.98 -13.43
N GLY A 317 -7.59 6.97 -14.07
CA GLY A 317 -6.83 5.92 -14.73
C GLY A 317 -5.99 5.10 -13.75
N LYS A 318 -4.82 4.68 -14.21
CA LYS A 318 -3.83 3.94 -13.42
C LYS A 318 -2.62 4.80 -13.05
N GLU A 319 -2.77 6.13 -13.18
CA GLU A 319 -1.68 7.09 -13.04
C GLU A 319 -1.70 7.82 -11.69
N TYR A 320 -2.89 8.12 -11.16
CA TYR A 320 -3.06 8.91 -9.95
C TYR A 320 -3.80 8.14 -8.86
N ALA A 321 -3.32 8.23 -7.62
CA ALA A 321 -4.11 7.87 -6.46
C ALA A 321 -5.19 8.93 -6.20
N GLY A 322 -6.40 8.50 -5.88
CA GLY A 322 -7.46 9.43 -5.47
C GLY A 322 -7.28 9.84 -4.02
N VAL A 323 -7.37 11.16 -3.74
CA VAL A 323 -7.21 11.74 -2.40
C VAL A 323 -8.52 12.40 -1.98
N PHE A 324 -8.98 12.10 -0.77
CA PHE A 324 -10.11 12.74 -0.13
C PHE A 324 -9.68 13.18 1.27
N SER A 325 -10.10 14.38 1.70
CA SER A 325 -9.73 14.89 3.02
C SER A 325 -10.81 15.80 3.58
N ASN A 326 -11.00 15.75 4.90
CA ASN A 326 -11.83 16.65 5.67
C ASN A 326 -11.08 17.89 6.18
N ASN A 327 -9.79 18.04 5.83
CA ASN A 327 -8.93 19.13 6.29
C ASN A 327 -8.03 19.60 5.14
N ASP A 328 -8.19 20.88 4.74
CA ASP A 328 -7.50 21.43 3.57
C ASP A 328 -5.99 21.55 3.82
N GLU A 329 -5.57 22.10 4.95
CA GLU A 329 -4.16 22.30 5.28
C GLU A 329 -3.41 20.96 5.30
N PHE A 330 -4.00 19.92 5.89
CA PHE A 330 -3.40 18.58 5.91
C PHE A 330 -3.35 17.94 4.52
N CYS A 331 -4.35 18.18 3.67
CA CYS A 331 -4.36 17.74 2.31
C CYS A 331 -3.28 18.40 1.46
N ASP A 332 -3.13 19.72 1.60
CA ASP A 332 -2.14 20.49 0.85
C ASP A 332 -0.71 20.12 1.27
N GLU A 333 -0.47 19.92 2.60
CA GLU A 333 0.80 19.36 3.10
C GLU A 333 1.11 18.03 2.42
N PHE A 334 0.13 17.12 2.35
CA PHE A 334 0.30 15.79 1.76
C PHE A 334 0.58 15.87 0.26
N LEU A 335 -0.19 16.65 -0.51
CA LEU A 335 0.00 16.80 -1.96
C LEU A 335 1.35 17.43 -2.29
N SER A 336 1.81 18.41 -1.51
CA SER A 336 3.16 18.97 -1.66
C SER A 336 4.25 17.91 -1.47
N VAL A 337 4.08 16.99 -0.51
CA VAL A 337 5.03 15.87 -0.32
C VAL A 337 4.95 14.87 -1.47
N CYS A 338 3.77 14.63 -2.02
CA CYS A 338 3.59 13.79 -3.21
C CYS A 338 4.38 14.34 -4.41
N ASP A 339 4.27 15.65 -4.68
CA ASP A 339 5.01 16.31 -5.75
C ASP A 339 6.54 16.22 -5.55
N GLN A 340 7.02 16.44 -4.31
CA GLN A 340 8.43 16.31 -3.96
C GLN A 340 8.99 14.89 -4.10
N SER A 341 8.13 13.88 -3.90
CA SER A 341 8.50 12.46 -4.00
C SER A 341 8.16 11.83 -5.35
N ASN A 342 7.63 12.63 -6.28
CA ASN A 342 7.20 12.17 -7.61
C ASN A 342 6.10 11.10 -7.56
N GLU A 343 5.25 11.16 -6.53
CA GLU A 343 4.08 10.29 -6.35
C GLU A 343 2.84 11.00 -6.84
N LYS A 344 2.20 10.47 -7.87
CA LYS A 344 1.04 11.10 -8.49
C LYS A 344 -0.22 10.88 -7.65
N ALA A 345 -0.79 11.96 -7.16
CA ALA A 345 -2.02 11.97 -6.39
C ALA A 345 -2.93 13.13 -6.81
N TRP A 346 -4.24 12.93 -6.79
CA TRP A 346 -5.20 13.95 -7.18
C TRP A 346 -6.35 14.04 -6.19
N ARG A 347 -6.61 15.25 -5.68
CA ARG A 347 -7.70 15.49 -4.73
C ARG A 347 -9.06 15.53 -5.42
N LEU A 348 -10.02 14.76 -4.91
CA LEU A 348 -11.44 14.83 -5.26
C LEU A 348 -12.25 15.45 -4.10
N PRO A 349 -13.43 16.01 -4.37
CA PRO A 349 -14.20 16.70 -3.36
C PRO A 349 -14.84 15.75 -2.34
N LEU A 350 -15.03 16.23 -1.11
CA LEU A 350 -16.01 15.72 -0.16
C LEU A 350 -17.17 16.69 -0.12
N ASP A 351 -18.31 16.33 -0.72
CA ASP A 351 -19.48 17.18 -0.79
C ASP A 351 -20.70 16.49 -0.13
N LYS A 352 -21.40 17.25 0.71
CA LYS A 352 -22.56 16.77 1.46
C LYS A 352 -23.67 16.19 0.57
N LYS A 353 -23.83 16.70 -0.65
CA LYS A 353 -24.81 16.17 -1.61
C LYS A 353 -24.57 14.70 -1.94
N PHE A 354 -23.31 14.26 -1.96
CA PHE A 354 -23.01 12.83 -2.15
C PHE A 354 -23.30 12.03 -0.89
N ALA A 355 -23.18 12.61 0.31
CA ALA A 355 -23.58 11.94 1.54
C ALA A 355 -25.09 11.69 1.60
N ASP A 356 -25.91 12.58 1.03
CA ASP A 356 -27.36 12.42 1.00
C ASP A 356 -27.79 11.16 0.23
N SER A 357 -26.99 10.71 -0.73
CA SER A 357 -27.23 9.45 -1.45
C SER A 357 -27.06 8.19 -0.59
N LEU A 358 -26.40 8.30 0.57
CA LEU A 358 -26.25 7.22 1.54
C LEU A 358 -27.42 7.15 2.53
N SER A 359 -28.40 8.03 2.42
CA SER A 359 -29.57 8.01 3.29
C SER A 359 -30.36 6.70 3.13
N SER A 360 -30.90 6.18 4.23
CA SER A 360 -31.77 5.01 4.24
C SER A 360 -33.13 5.39 4.80
N LYS A 361 -34.18 4.70 4.30
CA LYS A 361 -35.54 4.85 4.87
C LYS A 361 -35.75 4.07 6.14
N ILE A 362 -34.90 3.08 6.43
CA ILE A 362 -35.07 2.14 7.53
C ILE A 362 -33.90 2.07 8.50
N THR A 363 -32.75 2.67 8.15
CA THR A 363 -31.53 2.69 8.97
C THR A 363 -30.91 4.08 8.94
N ASP A 364 -29.80 4.28 9.66
CA ASP A 364 -29.10 5.56 9.67
C ASP A 364 -28.44 5.85 8.32
N ILE A 365 -27.77 4.85 7.73
CA ILE A 365 -27.11 4.94 6.42
C ILE A 365 -27.12 3.61 5.67
N THR A 366 -26.86 3.68 4.34
CA THR A 366 -26.57 2.51 3.50
C THR A 366 -25.08 2.46 3.16
N ASN A 367 -24.58 1.28 2.78
CA ASN A 367 -23.17 1.16 2.37
C ASN A 367 -22.92 1.61 0.93
N VAL A 368 -23.95 1.85 0.13
CA VAL A 368 -23.84 2.36 -1.25
C VAL A 368 -24.89 3.40 -1.51
N GLY A 369 -24.55 4.40 -2.33
CA GLY A 369 -25.47 5.37 -2.91
C GLY A 369 -25.75 5.07 -4.37
N GLY A 370 -26.08 6.11 -5.15
CA GLY A 370 -26.24 6.01 -6.60
C GLY A 370 -24.92 5.69 -7.33
N SER A 371 -25.01 5.40 -8.64
CA SER A 371 -23.83 5.08 -9.47
C SER A 371 -22.93 6.28 -9.75
N GLN A 372 -23.47 7.50 -9.64
CA GLN A 372 -22.73 8.73 -9.93
C GLN A 372 -21.79 9.09 -8.78
N GLY A 373 -20.54 9.46 -9.12
CA GLY A 373 -19.57 9.89 -8.13
C GLY A 373 -19.24 8.83 -7.07
N SER A 374 -19.27 7.54 -7.42
CA SER A 374 -19.24 6.46 -6.41
C SER A 374 -17.95 6.41 -5.59
N SER A 375 -16.83 6.94 -6.09
CA SER A 375 -15.62 7.13 -5.26
C SER A 375 -15.81 8.19 -4.19
N ILE A 376 -16.50 9.30 -4.53
CA ILE A 376 -16.84 10.37 -3.57
C ILE A 376 -17.84 9.85 -2.55
N VAL A 377 -18.86 9.10 -2.99
CA VAL A 377 -19.85 8.46 -2.10
C VAL A 377 -19.15 7.49 -1.12
N ALA A 378 -18.19 6.70 -1.60
CA ALA A 378 -17.39 5.82 -0.74
C ALA A 378 -16.60 6.60 0.30
N ALA A 379 -15.93 7.68 -0.10
CA ALA A 379 -15.21 8.56 0.81
C ALA A 379 -16.15 9.25 1.82
N MET A 380 -17.35 9.66 1.39
CA MET A 380 -18.36 10.23 2.31
C MET A 380 -18.87 9.21 3.32
N PHE A 381 -19.03 7.93 2.93
CA PHE A 381 -19.32 6.86 3.88
C PHE A 381 -18.21 6.75 4.95
N LEU A 382 -16.93 6.76 4.55
CA LEU A 382 -15.80 6.72 5.50
C LEU A 382 -15.77 7.96 6.39
N ASN A 383 -16.02 9.14 5.83
CA ASN A 383 -16.04 10.39 6.58
C ASN A 383 -17.08 10.40 7.71
N ASN A 384 -18.20 9.64 7.56
CA ASN A 384 -19.17 9.45 8.63
C ASN A 384 -18.56 8.78 9.89
N PHE A 385 -17.47 8.02 9.73
CA PHE A 385 -16.76 7.36 10.84
C PHE A 385 -15.52 8.15 11.31
N VAL A 386 -15.32 9.36 10.79
CA VAL A 386 -14.25 10.26 11.23
C VAL A 386 -14.86 11.41 12.02
N LYS A 387 -14.28 11.73 13.18
CA LYS A 387 -14.69 12.86 13.97
C LYS A 387 -14.26 14.17 13.28
N LYS A 388 -15.10 15.20 13.37
CA LYS A 388 -14.86 16.49 12.71
C LYS A 388 -13.50 17.11 13.04
N GLU A 389 -13.08 16.96 14.29
CA GLU A 389 -11.82 17.51 14.81
C GLU A 389 -10.58 16.71 14.45
N THR A 390 -10.72 15.52 13.84
CA THR A 390 -9.60 14.67 13.49
C THR A 390 -9.23 14.85 12.02
N PRO A 391 -8.08 15.47 11.70
CA PRO A 391 -7.61 15.57 10.33
C PRO A 391 -7.45 14.18 9.69
N TRP A 392 -8.02 13.99 8.52
CA TRP A 392 -8.09 12.71 7.85
C TRP A 392 -7.86 12.84 6.35
N ILE A 393 -7.11 11.88 5.82
CA ILE A 393 -6.93 11.66 4.39
C ILE A 393 -7.27 10.20 4.07
N HIS A 394 -8.15 10.02 3.12
CA HIS A 394 -8.41 8.73 2.44
C HIS A 394 -7.67 8.69 1.11
N LEU A 395 -6.97 7.60 0.86
CA LEU A 395 -6.29 7.30 -0.39
C LEU A 395 -6.97 6.12 -1.07
N ASP A 396 -7.72 6.39 -2.14
CA ASP A 396 -8.23 5.32 -3.01
C ASP A 396 -7.15 4.97 -4.04
N ILE A 397 -6.50 3.84 -3.79
CA ILE A 397 -5.37 3.34 -4.56
C ILE A 397 -5.74 2.23 -5.55
N ALA A 398 -7.04 2.00 -5.83
CA ALA A 398 -7.48 0.91 -6.68
C ALA A 398 -6.88 0.99 -8.11
N GLY A 399 -6.66 2.20 -8.63
CA GLY A 399 -6.04 2.39 -9.95
C GLY A 399 -4.54 2.15 -9.98
N VAL A 400 -3.85 2.35 -8.85
CA VAL A 400 -2.37 2.34 -8.80
C VAL A 400 -1.79 1.13 -8.04
N ALA A 401 -2.62 0.29 -7.46
CA ALA A 401 -2.18 -0.89 -6.70
C ALA A 401 -1.61 -2.00 -7.59
N LYS A 402 -2.04 -2.09 -8.85
CA LYS A 402 -1.55 -3.06 -9.83
C LYS A 402 -1.44 -2.38 -11.20
N ASN A 403 -0.24 -2.14 -11.64
CA ASN A 403 0.00 -1.60 -12.96
C ASN A 403 0.91 -2.53 -13.76
N THR A 404 0.41 -3.00 -14.92
CA THR A 404 1.14 -3.91 -15.82
C THR A 404 2.29 -3.23 -16.57
N GLU A 405 2.32 -1.91 -16.62
CA GLU A 405 3.30 -1.13 -17.38
C GLU A 405 4.31 -0.40 -16.52
N THR A 406 4.06 -0.25 -15.22
CA THR A 406 4.93 0.43 -14.28
C THR A 406 5.60 -0.53 -13.30
N ILE A 407 6.40 0.02 -12.41
CA ILE A 407 7.32 -0.61 -11.44
C ILE A 407 6.78 -1.86 -10.73
N PHE A 408 5.47 -2.07 -10.69
CA PHE A 408 4.82 -3.10 -9.87
C PHE A 408 4.55 -4.40 -10.60
N SER A 409 4.64 -4.45 -11.92
CA SER A 409 4.13 -5.57 -12.68
C SER A 409 4.92 -5.94 -13.91
N LYS A 410 6.21 -6.17 -13.85
CA LYS A 410 6.81 -7.08 -14.86
C LYS A 410 7.75 -8.05 -14.21
N ASN A 411 7.37 -9.29 -14.48
CA ASN A 411 8.07 -10.56 -14.43
C ASN A 411 9.56 -10.46 -14.57
#